data_aeb14d629b09a8196cb7bed8f3074995
#
_entry.id   aeb14d629b09a8196cb7bed8f3074995
#
_cell.length_a   1.000
_cell.length_b   1.000
_cell.length_c   1.000
_cell.angle_alpha   90.00
_cell.angle_beta   90.00
_cell.angle_gamma   90.00
#
_symmetry.space_group_name_H-M   'P 1'
#
loop_
_entity.id
_entity.type
_entity.pdbx_description
1 polymer ?
#
loop_
_entity_poly.entity_id
_entity_poly.type
_entity_poly.pdbx_seq_one_letter_code
_entity_poly.pdbx_strand_id
1 'polypeptide(L)'
;MSDDALVTEAMNKSGILWIEVPDGHAWPAWVAWEHETAYVVNGLGEQYLPWLPEWVVIVLRSKDTGGRLLRVRARAQVLIPDAPAWVRAVGALRAARLNAVDDVEQRWRTQCAVTSLTPAVSGHDDLVEGPGHYDDSSGAAEPAPTRATTATWHPKHWRGRPSRRRGTR
;
A
#
# COMPACT_ATOMS: atom_id res chain seq x y z
N MET A 1 -3.85 13.26 -23.02
CA MET A 1 -3.30 13.32 -21.65
C MET A 1 -2.02 12.52 -21.71
N SER A 2 -0.89 13.05 -21.25
CA SER A 2 0.37 12.31 -21.27
C SER A 2 0.29 11.18 -20.23
N ASP A 3 1.05 10.10 -20.46
CA ASP A 3 1.08 8.95 -19.55
C ASP A 3 1.54 9.37 -18.14
N ASP A 4 2.48 10.32 -18.04
CA ASP A 4 2.90 10.94 -16.77
C ASP A 4 1.73 11.59 -16.01
N ALA A 5 0.87 12.32 -16.71
CA ALA A 5 -0.28 12.96 -16.09
C ALA A 5 -1.28 11.93 -15.57
N LEU A 6 -1.46 10.82 -16.30
CA LEU A 6 -2.32 9.71 -15.89
C LEU A 6 -1.77 9.01 -14.64
N VAL A 7 -0.47 8.73 -14.60
CA VAL A 7 0.19 8.14 -13.43
C VAL A 7 0.06 9.06 -12.22
N THR A 8 0.37 10.35 -12.39
CA THR A 8 0.27 11.35 -11.34
C THR A 8 -1.16 11.46 -10.78
N GLU A 9 -2.17 11.48 -11.65
CA GLU A 9 -3.57 11.50 -11.23
C GLU A 9 -3.95 10.25 -10.44
N ALA A 10 -3.56 9.07 -10.94
CA ALA A 10 -3.83 7.80 -10.28
C ALA A 10 -3.13 7.71 -8.92
N MET A 11 -1.88 8.18 -8.81
CA MET A 11 -1.12 8.19 -7.56
C MET A 11 -1.72 9.13 -6.52
N ASN A 12 -2.14 10.33 -6.92
CA ASN A 12 -2.80 11.30 -6.03
C ASN A 12 -4.13 10.76 -5.46
N LYS A 13 -4.81 9.89 -6.20
CA LYS A 13 -6.06 9.25 -5.77
C LYS A 13 -5.85 7.98 -4.95
N SER A 14 -4.64 7.41 -4.95
CA SER A 14 -4.34 6.13 -4.32
C SER A 14 -3.54 6.32 -3.03
N GLY A 15 -4.08 5.92 -1.88
CA GLY A 15 -3.32 5.86 -0.62
C GLY A 15 -2.50 4.57 -0.47
N ILE A 16 -2.81 3.56 -1.29
CA ILE A 16 -2.16 2.26 -1.31
C ILE A 16 -1.92 1.88 -2.77
N LEU A 17 -0.74 1.39 -3.07
CA LEU A 17 -0.44 0.74 -4.34
C LEU A 17 -0.04 -0.71 -4.10
N TRP A 18 0.02 -1.48 -5.17
CA TRP A 18 0.50 -2.85 -5.14
C TRP A 18 1.82 -2.92 -5.89
N ILE A 19 2.81 -3.59 -5.28
CA ILE A 19 4.13 -3.79 -5.88
C ILE A 19 4.20 -5.25 -6.32
N GLU A 20 4.22 -5.48 -7.63
CA GLU A 20 4.44 -6.81 -8.21
C GLU A 20 5.94 -7.03 -8.39
N VAL A 21 6.42 -8.12 -7.84
CA VAL A 21 7.80 -8.58 -8.03
C VAL A 21 7.86 -9.67 -9.12
N PRO A 22 9.04 -9.98 -9.66
CA PRO A 22 9.16 -10.89 -10.80
C PRO A 22 8.62 -12.32 -10.59
N ASP A 23 8.42 -12.75 -9.34
CA ASP A 23 7.81 -14.04 -9.02
C ASP A 23 6.28 -14.06 -9.18
N GLY A 24 5.69 -12.92 -9.57
CA GLY A 24 4.27 -12.77 -9.79
C GLY A 24 3.45 -12.39 -8.57
N HIS A 25 4.03 -12.30 -7.37
CA HIS A 25 3.32 -11.84 -6.19
C HIS A 25 3.20 -10.31 -6.17
N ALA A 26 2.03 -9.84 -5.73
CA ALA A 26 1.75 -8.43 -5.56
C ALA A 26 1.59 -8.10 -4.07
N TRP A 27 2.34 -7.13 -3.60
CA TRP A 27 2.38 -6.71 -2.20
C TRP A 27 1.73 -5.34 -2.02
N PRO A 28 0.70 -5.21 -1.17
CA PRO A 28 0.12 -3.90 -0.90
C PRO A 28 1.09 -3.05 -0.09
N ALA A 29 1.22 -1.79 -0.47
CA ALA A 29 2.06 -0.85 0.23
C ALA A 29 1.39 0.51 0.35
N TRP A 30 1.39 1.08 1.56
CA TRP A 30 1.12 2.49 1.71
C TRP A 30 2.35 3.29 1.31
N VAL A 31 2.14 4.41 0.65
CA VAL A 31 3.18 5.23 0.05
C VAL A 31 2.95 6.70 0.31
N ALA A 32 4.02 7.47 0.25
CA ALA A 32 3.95 8.90 0.04
C ALA A 32 4.30 9.20 -1.43
N TRP A 33 3.50 10.01 -2.09
CA TRP A 33 3.73 10.44 -3.48
C TRP A 33 4.15 11.90 -3.51
N GLU A 34 5.32 12.17 -4.03
CA GLU A 34 5.86 13.53 -4.15
C GLU A 34 6.84 13.60 -5.31
N HIS A 35 6.75 14.65 -6.11
CA HIS A 35 7.67 14.90 -7.24
C HIS A 35 7.86 13.67 -8.14
N GLU A 36 6.74 13.10 -8.62
CA GLU A 36 6.72 11.95 -9.55
C GLU A 36 7.42 10.69 -9.02
N THR A 37 7.57 10.60 -7.71
CA THR A 37 8.19 9.47 -7.04
C THR A 37 7.31 9.00 -5.87
N ALA A 38 7.08 7.69 -5.78
CA ALA A 38 6.49 7.10 -4.61
C ALA A 38 7.59 6.66 -3.63
N TYR A 39 7.40 6.96 -2.37
CA TYR A 39 8.28 6.53 -1.31
C TYR A 39 7.59 5.51 -0.42
N VAL A 40 8.28 4.42 -0.13
CA VAL A 40 7.82 3.39 0.80
C VAL A 40 8.84 3.21 1.91
N VAL A 41 8.36 2.81 3.08
CA VAL A 41 9.22 2.37 4.18
C VAL A 41 8.75 1.00 4.65
N ASN A 42 9.70 0.09 4.86
CA ASN A 42 9.44 -1.25 5.37
C ASN A 42 10.49 -1.63 6.42
N GLY A 43 10.11 -2.43 7.39
CA GLY A 43 10.97 -2.85 8.48
C GLY A 43 10.25 -2.89 9.82
N LEU A 44 10.99 -2.79 10.91
CA LEU A 44 10.44 -2.91 12.26
C LEU A 44 9.39 -1.83 12.55
N GLY A 45 8.16 -2.27 12.88
CA GLY A 45 7.03 -1.37 13.18
C GLY A 45 6.41 -0.72 11.96
N GLU A 46 6.81 -1.12 10.76
CA GLU A 46 6.27 -0.67 9.48
C GLU A 46 5.66 -1.85 8.70
N GLN A 47 5.16 -1.57 7.50
CA GLN A 47 4.67 -2.62 6.62
C GLN A 47 5.78 -3.59 6.22
N TYR A 48 5.39 -4.82 5.91
CA TYR A 48 6.31 -5.81 5.35
C TYR A 48 6.32 -5.70 3.82
N LEU A 49 7.53 -5.64 3.26
CA LEU A 49 7.77 -5.84 1.83
C LEU A 49 8.91 -6.84 1.67
N PRO A 50 8.89 -7.69 0.64
CA PRO A 50 10.01 -8.54 0.30
C PRO A 50 11.18 -7.68 -0.20
N TRP A 51 12.31 -8.33 -0.48
CA TRP A 51 13.37 -7.67 -1.24
C TRP A 51 12.83 -7.22 -2.61
N LEU A 52 13.00 -5.94 -2.91
CA LEU A 52 12.57 -5.37 -4.18
C LEU A 52 13.75 -5.34 -5.16
N PRO A 53 13.65 -5.97 -6.33
CA PRO A 53 14.64 -5.82 -7.39
C PRO A 53 14.65 -4.40 -7.93
N GLU A 54 15.66 -4.04 -8.72
CA GLU A 54 15.77 -2.71 -9.32
C GLU A 54 14.53 -2.29 -10.12
N TRP A 55 13.86 -3.25 -10.76
CA TRP A 55 12.64 -3.01 -11.51
C TRP A 55 11.49 -3.84 -10.95
N VAL A 56 10.40 -3.14 -10.70
CA VAL A 56 9.14 -3.69 -10.23
C VAL A 56 7.99 -3.17 -11.09
N VAL A 57 6.81 -3.75 -10.95
CA VAL A 57 5.58 -3.18 -11.50
C VAL A 57 4.74 -2.64 -10.36
N ILE A 58 4.36 -1.38 -10.45
CA ILE A 58 3.38 -0.80 -9.54
C ILE A 58 1.99 -0.89 -10.15
N VAL A 59 1.02 -1.31 -9.35
CA VAL A 59 -0.38 -1.44 -9.73
C VAL A 59 -1.22 -0.52 -8.87
N LEU A 60 -1.93 0.37 -9.52
CA LEU A 60 -2.85 1.30 -8.90
C LEU A 60 -4.27 0.79 -9.05
N ARG A 61 -5.05 0.89 -7.98
CA ARG A 61 -6.45 0.46 -7.96
C ARG A 61 -7.37 1.62 -7.63
N SER A 62 -8.56 1.60 -8.21
CA SER A 62 -9.63 2.54 -7.86
C SER A 62 -10.05 2.31 -6.40
N LYS A 63 -10.18 3.39 -5.63
CA LYS A 63 -10.75 3.34 -4.28
C LYS A 63 -12.24 2.96 -4.31
N ASP A 64 -12.94 3.37 -5.36
CA ASP A 64 -14.39 3.24 -5.43
C ASP A 64 -14.84 1.86 -5.90
N THR A 65 -14.13 1.30 -6.88
CA THR A 65 -14.53 0.03 -7.51
C THR A 65 -13.60 -1.14 -7.15
N GLY A 66 -12.42 -0.86 -6.57
CA GLY A 66 -11.37 -1.86 -6.36
C GLY A 66 -10.71 -2.35 -7.66
N GLY A 67 -11.24 -1.94 -8.81
CA GLY A 67 -10.70 -2.29 -10.11
C GLY A 67 -9.29 -1.77 -10.35
N ARG A 68 -8.51 -2.48 -11.15
CA ARG A 68 -7.19 -2.02 -11.56
C ARG A 68 -7.32 -0.80 -12.47
N LEU A 69 -6.60 0.27 -12.13
CA LEU A 69 -6.55 1.49 -12.94
C LEU A 69 -5.37 1.49 -13.88
N LEU A 70 -4.19 1.13 -13.37
CA LEU A 70 -2.94 1.30 -14.08
C LEU A 70 -1.90 0.30 -13.59
N ARG A 71 -1.10 -0.23 -14.52
CA ARG A 71 0.13 -0.96 -14.23
C ARG A 71 1.28 -0.24 -14.92
N VAL A 72 2.30 0.11 -14.19
CA VAL A 72 3.46 0.81 -14.73
C VAL A 72 4.75 0.26 -14.14
N ARG A 73 5.77 0.11 -14.98
CA ARG A 73 7.12 -0.24 -14.50
C ARG A 73 7.66 0.90 -13.65
N ALA A 74 8.34 0.56 -12.57
CA ALA A 74 9.00 1.53 -11.72
C ALA A 74 10.38 1.05 -11.35
N ARG A 75 11.32 1.98 -11.28
CA ARG A 75 12.65 1.73 -10.75
C ARG A 75 12.58 1.84 -9.23
N ALA A 76 12.96 0.77 -8.55
CA ALA A 76 13.07 0.71 -7.11
C ALA A 76 14.52 0.95 -6.68
N GLN A 77 14.72 1.88 -5.76
CA GLN A 77 16.03 2.19 -5.21
C GLN A 77 15.96 2.36 -3.70
N VAL A 78 16.69 1.54 -2.96
CA VAL A 78 16.87 1.73 -1.52
C VAL A 78 17.74 2.97 -1.31
N LEU A 79 17.27 3.88 -0.47
CA LEU A 79 17.93 5.14 -0.20
C LEU A 79 18.89 5.02 0.97
N ILE A 80 20.06 5.63 0.83
CA ILE A 80 21.08 5.65 1.88
C ILE A 80 20.63 6.65 2.95
N PRO A 81 20.57 6.25 4.24
CA PRO A 81 20.23 7.14 5.33
C PRO A 81 21.06 8.42 5.31
N ASP A 82 20.42 9.52 5.65
CA ASP A 82 20.99 10.88 5.69
C ASP A 82 21.44 11.48 4.34
N ALA A 83 21.38 10.72 3.24
CA ALA A 83 21.56 11.29 1.92
C ALA A 83 20.41 12.24 1.56
N PRO A 84 20.62 13.25 0.69
CA PRO A 84 19.58 14.22 0.34
C PRO A 84 18.28 13.58 -0.17
N ALA A 85 18.36 12.47 -0.92
CA ALA A 85 17.20 11.73 -1.40
C ALA A 85 16.43 11.06 -0.25
N TRP A 86 17.14 10.50 0.74
CA TRP A 86 16.54 9.89 1.92
C TRP A 86 15.83 10.95 2.79
N VAL A 87 16.44 12.10 2.99
CA VAL A 87 15.85 13.21 3.78
C VAL A 87 14.54 13.68 3.15
N ARG A 88 14.50 13.83 1.83
CA ARG A 88 13.25 14.17 1.10
C ARG A 88 12.18 13.09 1.29
N ALA A 89 12.55 11.82 1.07
CA ALA A 89 11.65 10.69 1.21
C ALA A 89 11.03 10.62 2.62
N VAL A 90 11.86 10.77 3.66
CA VAL A 90 11.41 10.79 5.06
C VAL A 90 10.47 11.95 5.33
N GLY A 91 10.75 13.13 4.78
CA GLY A 91 9.86 14.29 4.88
C GLY A 91 8.48 13.99 4.30
N ALA A 92 8.41 13.43 3.08
CA ALA A 92 7.18 13.04 2.42
C ALA A 92 6.41 11.95 3.20
N LEU A 93 7.13 10.91 3.62
CA LEU A 93 6.54 9.79 4.40
C LEU A 93 5.97 10.27 5.74
N ARG A 94 6.66 11.16 6.45
CA ARG A 94 6.15 11.74 7.69
C ARG A 94 4.91 12.60 7.48
N ALA A 95 4.90 13.41 6.43
CA ALA A 95 3.75 14.25 6.08
C ALA A 95 2.52 13.41 5.72
N ALA A 96 2.71 12.27 5.07
CA ALA A 96 1.62 11.36 4.69
C ALA A 96 1.13 10.48 5.85
N ARG A 97 1.89 10.37 6.94
CA ARG A 97 1.57 9.49 8.06
C ARG A 97 0.69 10.20 9.08
N LEU A 98 -0.47 9.62 9.37
CA LEU A 98 -1.44 10.18 10.32
C LEU A 98 -0.98 10.15 11.79
N ASN A 99 -0.09 9.22 12.16
CA ASN A 99 0.36 8.98 13.54
C ASN A 99 1.89 8.88 13.62
N ALA A 100 2.61 9.91 13.18
CA ALA A 100 4.05 9.95 13.35
C ALA A 100 4.39 10.15 14.83
N VAL A 101 5.13 9.21 15.42
CA VAL A 101 5.72 9.34 16.76
C VAL A 101 7.08 10.05 16.66
N ASP A 102 7.52 10.65 17.74
CA ASP A 102 8.70 11.53 17.73
C ASP A 102 10.01 10.83 17.30
N ASP A 103 10.15 9.52 17.53
CA ASP A 103 11.34 8.73 17.22
C ASP A 103 11.27 7.98 15.88
N VAL A 104 10.22 8.19 15.08
CA VAL A 104 9.97 7.44 13.83
C VAL A 104 11.14 7.55 12.85
N GLU A 105 11.74 8.72 12.73
CA GLU A 105 12.85 8.97 11.80
C GLU A 105 14.11 8.20 12.21
N GLN A 106 14.42 8.17 13.52
CA GLN A 106 15.56 7.41 14.04
C GLN A 106 15.37 5.91 13.81
N ARG A 107 14.15 5.40 13.98
CA ARG A 107 13.82 4.00 13.70
C ARG A 107 13.96 3.70 12.20
N TRP A 108 13.49 4.57 11.34
CA TRP A 108 13.62 4.40 9.88
C TRP A 108 15.09 4.40 9.45
N ARG A 109 15.92 5.22 10.06
CA ARG A 109 17.36 5.29 9.80
C ARG A 109 18.09 3.99 10.15
N THR A 110 17.71 3.36 11.26
CA THR A 110 18.50 2.25 11.86
C THR A 110 17.87 0.87 11.66
N GLN A 111 16.55 0.77 11.45
CA GLN A 111 15.80 -0.49 11.51
C GLN A 111 14.87 -0.72 10.33
N CYS A 112 14.81 0.22 9.39
CA CYS A 112 13.95 0.14 8.23
C CYS A 112 14.72 0.44 6.95
N ALA A 113 14.17 0.01 5.84
CA ALA A 113 14.58 0.42 4.51
C ALA A 113 13.59 1.46 3.98
N VAL A 114 14.10 2.59 3.51
CA VAL A 114 13.34 3.58 2.75
C VAL A 114 13.68 3.41 1.28
N THR A 115 12.68 3.19 0.46
CA THR A 115 12.84 2.91 -0.97
C THR A 115 12.04 3.93 -1.79
N SER A 116 12.68 4.47 -2.83
CA SER A 116 11.99 5.23 -3.87
C SER A 116 11.52 4.30 -4.98
N LEU A 117 10.32 4.56 -5.49
CA LEU A 117 9.74 3.91 -6.67
C LEU A 117 9.45 5.00 -7.68
N THR A 118 10.28 5.09 -8.71
CA THR A 118 10.13 6.09 -9.78
C THR A 118 9.51 5.43 -10.99
N PRO A 119 8.27 5.78 -11.38
CA PRO A 119 7.66 5.26 -12.59
C PRO A 119 8.52 5.57 -13.81
N ALA A 120 8.72 4.58 -14.67
CA ALA A 120 9.32 4.78 -15.98
C ALA A 120 8.19 5.00 -16.98
N VAL A 121 7.92 6.24 -17.34
CA VAL A 121 6.84 6.59 -18.27
C VAL A 121 7.45 7.20 -19.51
N SER A 122 8.19 6.40 -20.25
CA SER A 122 8.88 6.88 -21.48
C SER A 122 8.16 6.49 -22.77
N GLY A 123 6.94 5.92 -22.68
CA GLY A 123 6.13 5.51 -23.84
C GLY A 123 5.08 4.47 -23.47
N HIS A 124 4.21 4.16 -24.45
CA HIS A 124 3.11 3.21 -24.30
C HIS A 124 3.56 1.79 -23.86
N ASP A 125 4.81 1.44 -24.13
CA ASP A 125 5.42 0.14 -23.78
C ASP A 125 5.74 0.01 -22.27
N ASP A 126 5.80 1.11 -21.52
CA ASP A 126 6.07 1.07 -20.07
C ASP A 126 4.77 0.91 -19.24
N LEU A 127 3.62 1.13 -19.87
CA LEU A 127 2.33 0.68 -19.36
C LEU A 127 2.25 -0.81 -19.64
N VAL A 128 2.36 -1.62 -18.60
CA VAL A 128 2.33 -3.07 -18.74
C VAL A 128 0.91 -3.49 -19.12
N GLU A 129 0.67 -3.62 -20.43
CA GLU A 129 -0.54 -4.26 -20.93
C GLU A 129 -0.46 -5.76 -20.65
N GLY A 130 -1.45 -6.25 -19.98
CA GLY A 130 -1.64 -7.68 -19.77
C GLY A 130 -2.75 -7.90 -18.77
N PRO A 131 -3.52 -8.98 -18.94
CA PRO A 131 -4.37 -9.42 -17.88
C PRO A 131 -3.42 -9.71 -16.71
N GLY A 132 -3.42 -8.82 -15.72
CA GLY A 132 -2.96 -9.25 -14.41
C GLY A 132 -3.76 -10.51 -14.16
N HIS A 133 -3.09 -11.63 -14.12
CA HIS A 133 -3.72 -12.92 -13.91
C HIS A 133 -4.21 -13.01 -12.46
N TYR A 134 -5.11 -12.11 -12.10
CA TYR A 134 -6.16 -12.44 -11.18
C TYR A 134 -7.27 -12.97 -12.08
N ASP A 135 -7.11 -14.20 -12.47
CA ASP A 135 -8.18 -15.00 -13.00
C ASP A 135 -9.24 -15.13 -11.90
N ASP A 136 -10.17 -14.19 -11.92
CA ASP A 136 -11.41 -14.29 -11.14
C ASP A 136 -12.28 -15.45 -11.68
N SER A 137 -11.83 -16.08 -12.77
CA SER A 137 -12.45 -17.22 -13.45
C SER A 137 -11.79 -18.55 -13.11
N SER A 138 -10.61 -18.58 -12.46
CA SER A 138 -10.19 -19.81 -11.82
C SER A 138 -11.17 -20.04 -10.68
N GLY A 139 -12.09 -20.96 -10.87
CA GLY A 139 -13.02 -21.46 -9.85
C GLY A 139 -12.25 -22.00 -8.66
N ALA A 140 -11.46 -21.13 -8.03
CA ALA A 140 -10.97 -21.32 -6.69
C ALA A 140 -12.22 -21.51 -5.87
N ALA A 141 -12.48 -22.73 -5.46
CA ALA A 141 -13.49 -23.05 -4.48
C ALA A 141 -13.43 -21.95 -3.43
N GLU A 142 -14.58 -21.29 -3.24
CA GLU A 142 -14.78 -20.27 -2.23
C GLU A 142 -13.96 -20.69 -1.00
N PRO A 143 -12.97 -19.91 -0.55
CA PRO A 143 -12.09 -20.35 0.52
C PRO A 143 -13.00 -20.72 1.69
N ALA A 144 -12.86 -21.95 2.17
CA ALA A 144 -13.69 -22.45 3.26
C ALA A 144 -13.70 -21.39 4.35
N PRO A 145 -14.88 -20.96 4.83
CA PRO A 145 -14.99 -19.84 5.75
C PRO A 145 -14.08 -20.10 6.95
N THR A 146 -13.13 -19.20 7.16
CA THR A 146 -12.24 -19.27 8.30
C THR A 146 -13.06 -19.13 9.59
N ARG A 147 -12.57 -19.64 10.70
CA ARG A 147 -13.24 -19.49 12.00
C ARG A 147 -13.68 -18.07 12.33
N ALA A 148 -12.99 -17.06 11.79
CA ALA A 148 -13.33 -15.65 11.93
C ALA A 148 -14.56 -15.24 11.14
N THR A 149 -14.88 -15.90 10.01
CA THR A 149 -16.04 -15.63 9.17
C THR A 149 -17.28 -16.43 9.58
N THR A 150 -17.11 -17.54 10.31
CA THR A 150 -18.23 -18.38 10.80
C THR A 150 -18.63 -18.11 12.23
N ALA A 151 -17.77 -17.50 13.03
CA ALA A 151 -18.12 -17.14 14.38
C ALA A 151 -18.82 -15.77 14.39
N THR A 152 -20.08 -15.74 14.79
CA THR A 152 -20.74 -14.50 15.26
C THR A 152 -20.02 -14.06 16.55
N TRP A 153 -18.87 -13.42 16.38
CA TRP A 153 -18.12 -12.90 17.50
C TRP A 153 -18.78 -11.61 17.98
N HIS A 154 -19.55 -11.74 19.07
CA HIS A 154 -20.02 -10.58 19.81
C HIS A 154 -19.05 -10.32 20.96
N PRO A 155 -18.40 -9.16 21.02
CA PRO A 155 -17.56 -8.79 22.16
C PRO A 155 -18.39 -8.88 23.45
N LYS A 156 -17.90 -9.56 24.49
CA LYS A 156 -18.61 -9.78 25.76
C LYS A 156 -19.03 -8.47 26.47
N HIS A 157 -18.41 -7.37 26.13
CA HIS A 157 -18.73 -6.04 26.69
C HIS A 157 -19.93 -5.32 26.00
N TRP A 158 -20.46 -5.91 24.91
CA TRP A 158 -21.62 -5.37 24.21
C TRP A 158 -22.97 -5.91 24.71
N ARG A 159 -22.99 -6.67 25.82
CA ARG A 159 -24.24 -6.94 26.50
C ARG A 159 -24.68 -5.65 27.19
N GLY A 160 -25.62 -4.91 26.52
CA GLY A 160 -26.26 -3.77 27.09
C GLY A 160 -26.74 -4.11 28.49
N ARG A 161 -26.52 -3.21 29.47
CA ARG A 161 -27.07 -3.34 30.82
C ARG A 161 -28.56 -3.61 30.67
N PRO A 162 -29.13 -4.63 31.35
CA PRO A 162 -30.56 -4.81 31.37
C PRO A 162 -31.20 -3.53 31.95
N SER A 163 -32.07 -2.94 31.16
CA SER A 163 -32.85 -1.77 31.59
C SER A 163 -33.61 -2.17 32.87
N ARG A 164 -33.32 -1.52 34.01
CA ARG A 164 -34.13 -1.63 35.21
C ARG A 164 -35.54 -1.16 34.86
N ARG A 165 -36.49 -2.10 34.74
CA ARG A 165 -37.90 -1.75 34.75
C ARG A 165 -38.18 -0.99 36.08
N ARG A 166 -38.53 0.26 35.98
CA ARG A 166 -39.13 0.99 37.08
C ARG A 166 -40.48 0.35 37.37
N GLY A 167 -40.58 -0.30 38.52
CA GLY A 167 -41.84 -0.75 39.03
C GLY A 167 -42.70 0.48 39.38
N THR A 168 -43.87 0.58 38.79
CA THR A 168 -44.95 1.50 39.20
C THR A 168 -45.54 0.96 40.50
N ARG A 169 -45.51 1.81 41.51
CA ARG A 169 -46.48 1.77 42.61
C ARG A 169 -47.48 2.90 42.39
#